data_6c9a5269422b82b44d43904cda4c3418
#
_entry.id   6c9a5269422b82b44d43904cda4c3418
#
_cell.length_a   1.000
_cell.length_b   1.000
_cell.length_c   1.000
_cell.angle_alpha   90.00
_cell.angle_beta   90.00
_cell.angle_gamma   90.00
#
_symmetry.space_group_name_H-M   'P 1'
#
loop_
_entity.id
_entity.type
_entity.pdbx_description
1 polymer ?
#
loop_
_entity_poly.entity_id
_entity_poly.type
_entity_poly.pdbx_seq_one_letter_code
_entity_poly.pdbx_strand_id
1 'polypeptide(L)'
;MTNITTKTDDGICIVKINRPEKLNAMNIDVAKEIISTFKQLEKDDNVKVIILTGEGEKAFSAGADIEYMSKISPEESERYAKLGQELTATVENITKPTIAAVNGFALGGGCELAMSCDIRLASDNAKIGQPEVTIGIPPGWGGTQRLMRIVGIAKAKELVFTEIGRASCRESR
;
A
#
# COMPACT_ATOMS: atom_id res chain seq x y z
N MET A 1 7.47 -11.93 16.03
CA MET A 1 8.10 -10.80 15.30
C MET A 1 7.00 -9.80 15.04
N THR A 2 7.28 -8.50 15.13
CA THR A 2 6.31 -7.44 14.77
C THR A 2 6.24 -7.33 13.25
N ASN A 3 5.01 -7.20 12.69
CA ASN A 3 4.84 -7.05 11.24
C ASN A 3 5.18 -5.64 10.75
N ILE A 4 5.25 -4.67 11.68
CA ILE A 4 5.62 -3.28 11.38
C ILE A 4 6.79 -2.89 12.26
N THR A 5 7.78 -2.24 11.67
CA THR A 5 8.90 -1.64 12.39
C THR A 5 8.95 -0.14 12.12
N THR A 6 9.35 0.62 13.12
CA THR A 6 9.46 2.08 13.02
C THR A 6 10.82 2.54 13.49
N LYS A 7 11.39 3.55 12.84
CA LYS A 7 12.60 4.24 13.25
C LYS A 7 12.42 5.73 13.02
N THR A 8 12.52 6.51 14.09
CA THR A 8 12.46 7.99 14.01
C THR A 8 13.83 8.59 14.19
N ASP A 9 14.19 9.51 13.31
CA ASP A 9 15.43 10.28 13.37
C ASP A 9 15.16 11.68 12.80
N ASP A 10 15.57 12.72 13.50
CA ASP A 10 15.41 14.14 13.14
C ASP A 10 14.01 14.50 12.59
N GLY A 11 12.97 14.04 13.26
CA GLY A 11 11.58 14.30 12.86
C GLY A 11 11.04 13.45 11.69
N ILE A 12 11.86 12.59 11.13
CA ILE A 12 11.45 11.67 10.04
C ILE A 12 11.23 10.27 10.63
N CYS A 13 10.02 9.74 10.49
CA CYS A 13 9.72 8.38 10.90
C CYS A 13 9.66 7.45 9.67
N ILE A 14 10.55 6.47 9.63
CA ILE A 14 10.47 5.39 8.64
C ILE A 14 9.64 4.26 9.22
N VAL A 15 8.53 3.94 8.54
CA VAL A 15 7.64 2.83 8.83
C VAL A 15 7.87 1.74 7.79
N LYS A 16 8.22 0.53 8.22
CA LYS A 16 8.43 -0.60 7.32
C LYS A 16 7.43 -1.71 7.56
N ILE A 17 6.83 -2.21 6.48
CA ILE A 17 6.10 -3.48 6.50
C ILE A 17 7.13 -4.59 6.54
N ASN A 18 7.12 -5.41 7.58
CA ASN A 18 8.18 -6.38 7.90
C ASN A 18 7.71 -7.83 7.77
N ARG A 19 7.36 -8.22 6.54
CA ARG A 19 7.05 -9.60 6.14
C ARG A 19 7.73 -9.94 4.80
N PRO A 20 9.06 -9.79 4.68
CA PRO A 20 9.76 -9.94 3.39
C PRO A 20 9.62 -11.34 2.79
N GLU A 21 9.44 -12.39 3.60
CA GLU A 21 9.20 -13.77 3.18
C GLU A 21 7.85 -13.97 2.46
N LYS A 22 6.89 -13.07 2.70
CA LYS A 22 5.58 -13.00 2.04
C LYS A 22 5.47 -11.79 1.10
N LEU A 23 6.59 -11.23 0.64
CA LEU A 23 6.64 -10.01 -0.18
C LEU A 23 5.85 -8.84 0.46
N ASN A 24 5.88 -8.74 1.78
CA ASN A 24 5.17 -7.73 2.56
C ASN A 24 3.65 -7.71 2.31
N ALA A 25 3.06 -8.88 1.98
CA ALA A 25 1.61 -9.02 1.84
C ALA A 25 0.91 -8.76 3.17
N MET A 26 -0.25 -8.13 3.09
CA MET A 26 -1.00 -7.63 4.24
C MET A 26 -2.20 -8.55 4.54
N ASN A 27 -2.17 -9.22 5.68
CA ASN A 27 -3.33 -9.86 6.30
C ASN A 27 -4.02 -8.89 7.28
N ILE A 28 -5.02 -9.34 8.02
CA ILE A 28 -5.74 -8.52 9.01
C ILE A 28 -4.80 -7.92 10.06
N ASP A 29 -3.84 -8.70 10.56
CA ASP A 29 -2.97 -8.23 11.65
C ASP A 29 -2.03 -7.13 11.16
N VAL A 30 -1.44 -7.30 9.98
CA VAL A 30 -0.60 -6.26 9.34
C VAL A 30 -1.40 -4.98 9.12
N ALA A 31 -2.61 -5.10 8.56
CA ALA A 31 -3.46 -3.93 8.31
C ALA A 31 -3.80 -3.17 9.62
N LYS A 32 -4.16 -3.89 10.68
CA LYS A 32 -4.41 -3.31 12.00
C LYS A 32 -3.17 -2.67 12.62
N GLU A 33 -1.99 -3.30 12.48
CA GLU A 33 -0.74 -2.75 12.98
C GLU A 33 -0.37 -1.44 12.26
N ILE A 34 -0.55 -1.36 10.92
CA ILE A 34 -0.30 -0.11 10.18
C ILE A 34 -1.27 0.99 10.65
N ILE A 35 -2.57 0.69 10.74
CA ILE A 35 -3.58 1.65 11.23
C ILE A 35 -3.21 2.17 12.63
N SER A 36 -2.87 1.27 13.54
CA SER A 36 -2.47 1.62 14.90
C SER A 36 -1.21 2.49 14.92
N THR A 37 -0.20 2.12 14.11
CA THR A 37 1.07 2.85 13.99
C THR A 37 0.81 4.27 13.49
N PHE A 38 0.04 4.45 12.42
CA PHE A 38 -0.25 5.77 11.88
C PHE A 38 -1.06 6.63 12.86
N LYS A 39 -2.04 6.05 13.58
CA LYS A 39 -2.79 6.74 14.65
C LYS A 39 -1.89 7.16 15.85
N GLN A 40 -0.81 6.42 16.11
CA GLN A 40 0.18 6.81 17.13
C GLN A 40 1.10 7.92 16.61
N LEU A 41 1.60 7.78 15.37
CA LEU A 41 2.46 8.78 14.75
C LEU A 41 1.76 10.13 14.54
N GLU A 42 0.45 10.13 14.31
CA GLU A 42 -0.37 11.35 14.25
C GLU A 42 -0.24 12.18 15.52
N LYS A 43 -0.15 11.53 16.68
CA LYS A 43 -0.11 12.17 18.01
C LYS A 43 1.33 12.46 18.51
N ASP A 44 2.35 11.98 17.82
CA ASP A 44 3.74 12.14 18.25
C ASP A 44 4.32 13.45 17.69
N ASP A 45 4.45 14.46 18.53
CA ASP A 45 4.98 15.78 18.17
C ASP A 45 6.43 15.76 17.67
N ASN A 46 7.18 14.69 17.95
CA ASN A 46 8.55 14.52 17.46
C ASN A 46 8.60 14.06 16.00
N VAL A 47 7.49 13.56 15.44
CA VAL A 47 7.40 13.12 14.05
C VAL A 47 6.80 14.23 13.20
N LYS A 48 7.51 14.64 12.14
CA LYS A 48 7.10 15.68 11.19
C LYS A 48 6.75 15.12 9.80
N VAL A 49 7.43 14.03 9.41
CA VAL A 49 7.25 13.36 8.11
C VAL A 49 7.26 11.85 8.32
N ILE A 50 6.45 11.12 7.57
CA ILE A 50 6.39 9.67 7.61
C ILE A 50 6.82 9.11 6.25
N ILE A 51 7.78 8.20 6.25
CA ILE A 51 8.18 7.44 5.07
C ILE A 51 7.69 6.01 5.26
N LEU A 52 6.82 5.55 4.38
CA LEU A 52 6.32 4.16 4.36
C LEU A 52 7.08 3.36 3.30
N THR A 53 7.59 2.19 3.67
CA THR A 53 8.32 1.30 2.75
C THR A 53 8.15 -0.17 3.16
N GLY A 54 8.63 -1.09 2.34
CA GLY A 54 8.70 -2.52 2.67
C GLY A 54 10.09 -2.91 3.17
N GLU A 55 10.17 -3.89 4.09
CA GLU A 55 11.45 -4.49 4.47
C GLU A 55 11.98 -5.36 3.33
N GLY A 56 13.31 -5.33 3.12
CA GLY A 56 14.01 -6.04 2.05
C GLY A 56 13.97 -5.28 0.72
N GLU A 57 14.46 -5.94 -0.34
CA GLU A 57 14.67 -5.30 -1.66
C GLU A 57 13.60 -5.67 -2.70
N LYS A 58 12.73 -6.67 -2.39
CA LYS A 58 11.84 -7.25 -3.40
C LYS A 58 10.50 -6.56 -3.51
N ALA A 59 9.95 -6.07 -2.40
CA ALA A 59 8.59 -5.55 -2.40
C ALA A 59 8.40 -4.42 -1.38
N PHE A 60 7.70 -3.40 -1.79
CA PHE A 60 6.99 -2.49 -0.92
C PHE A 60 5.84 -3.27 -0.23
N SER A 61 4.91 -3.79 -1.03
CA SER A 61 3.89 -4.75 -0.63
C SER A 61 3.27 -5.41 -1.87
N ALA A 62 3.14 -6.74 -1.86
CA ALA A 62 2.41 -7.48 -2.88
C ALA A 62 0.88 -7.40 -2.71
N GLY A 63 0.38 -6.57 -1.78
CA GLY A 63 -1.04 -6.34 -1.57
C GLY A 63 -1.67 -7.23 -0.51
N ALA A 64 -2.95 -7.56 -0.70
CA ALA A 64 -3.68 -8.46 0.19
C ALA A 64 -3.05 -9.86 0.20
N ASP A 65 -3.02 -10.49 1.37
CA ASP A 65 -2.52 -11.86 1.52
C ASP A 65 -3.53 -12.85 0.91
N ILE A 66 -3.26 -13.30 -0.34
CA ILE A 66 -4.16 -14.18 -1.11
C ILE A 66 -4.34 -15.53 -0.42
N GLU A 67 -3.30 -16.05 0.25
CA GLU A 67 -3.42 -17.29 1.03
C GLU A 67 -4.40 -17.12 2.20
N TYR A 68 -4.38 -15.97 2.85
CA TYR A 68 -5.36 -15.62 3.87
C TYR A 68 -6.77 -15.51 3.26
N MET A 69 -6.90 -14.78 2.14
CA MET A 69 -8.20 -14.57 1.47
C MET A 69 -8.86 -15.88 1.01
N SER A 70 -8.08 -16.88 0.60
CA SER A 70 -8.61 -18.17 0.15
C SER A 70 -9.25 -19.02 1.26
N LYS A 71 -9.08 -18.64 2.53
CA LYS A 71 -9.51 -19.40 3.71
C LYS A 71 -10.67 -18.74 4.48
N ILE A 72 -11.03 -17.51 4.12
CA ILE A 72 -12.04 -16.73 4.84
C ILE A 72 -13.42 -16.85 4.21
N SER A 73 -14.47 -16.67 5.03
CA SER A 73 -15.86 -16.63 4.57
C SER A 73 -16.18 -15.35 3.78
N PRO A 74 -17.31 -15.31 3.04
CA PRO A 74 -17.76 -14.08 2.38
C PRO A 74 -17.92 -12.90 3.34
N GLU A 75 -18.45 -13.14 4.54
CA GLU A 75 -18.63 -12.11 5.57
C GLU A 75 -17.29 -11.60 6.11
N GLU A 76 -16.31 -12.48 6.29
CA GLU A 76 -14.96 -12.10 6.68
C GLU A 76 -14.26 -11.34 5.55
N SER A 77 -14.51 -11.70 4.29
CA SER A 77 -13.99 -11.01 3.11
C SER A 77 -14.50 -9.56 3.06
N GLU A 78 -15.78 -9.33 3.34
CA GLU A 78 -16.35 -7.98 3.44
C GLU A 78 -15.68 -7.16 4.56
N ARG A 79 -15.47 -7.76 5.73
CA ARG A 79 -14.77 -7.10 6.85
C ARG A 79 -13.31 -6.78 6.49
N TYR A 80 -12.64 -7.69 5.78
CA TYR A 80 -11.27 -7.48 5.35
C TYR A 80 -11.16 -6.37 4.30
N ALA A 81 -12.11 -6.28 3.37
CA ALA A 81 -12.17 -5.17 2.42
C ALA A 81 -12.40 -3.82 3.13
N LYS A 82 -13.31 -3.77 4.10
CA LYS A 82 -13.54 -2.57 4.93
C LYS A 82 -12.31 -2.17 5.71
N LEU A 83 -11.57 -3.14 6.28
CA LEU A 83 -10.33 -2.89 7.00
C LEU A 83 -9.25 -2.31 6.06
N GLY A 84 -9.13 -2.82 4.84
CA GLY A 84 -8.21 -2.27 3.85
C GLY A 84 -8.57 -0.84 3.42
N GLN A 85 -9.87 -0.53 3.33
CA GLN A 85 -10.34 0.84 3.11
C GLN A 85 -10.03 1.74 4.31
N GLU A 86 -10.22 1.26 5.54
CA GLU A 86 -9.82 2.01 6.75
C GLU A 86 -8.31 2.25 6.78
N LEU A 87 -7.51 1.24 6.43
CA LEU A 87 -6.06 1.35 6.33
C LEU A 87 -5.63 2.48 5.41
N THR A 88 -6.09 2.43 4.15
CA THR A 88 -5.70 3.43 3.15
C THR A 88 -6.26 4.82 3.48
N ALA A 89 -7.47 4.91 4.04
CA ALA A 89 -8.03 6.17 4.52
C ALA A 89 -7.26 6.73 5.72
N THR A 90 -6.76 5.88 6.63
CA THR A 90 -5.94 6.32 7.77
C THR A 90 -4.64 6.96 7.30
N VAL A 91 -3.98 6.37 6.28
CA VAL A 91 -2.76 6.93 5.71
C VAL A 91 -3.03 8.23 4.95
N GLU A 92 -4.12 8.27 4.16
CA GLU A 92 -4.50 9.45 3.35
C GLU A 92 -4.91 10.67 4.19
N ASN A 93 -5.53 10.44 5.35
CA ASN A 93 -6.09 11.54 6.17
C ASN A 93 -5.18 11.97 7.32
N ILE A 94 -3.98 11.39 7.47
CA ILE A 94 -3.02 11.86 8.48
C ILE A 94 -2.58 13.28 8.16
N THR A 95 -2.43 14.13 9.20
CA THR A 95 -2.09 15.54 8.99
C THR A 95 -0.61 15.78 8.68
N LYS A 96 0.22 14.74 8.82
CA LYS A 96 1.66 14.78 8.55
C LYS A 96 1.95 14.33 7.13
N PRO A 97 2.89 14.99 6.41
CA PRO A 97 3.30 14.55 5.09
C PRO A 97 3.75 13.09 5.06
N THR A 98 3.26 12.34 4.07
CA THR A 98 3.55 10.92 3.87
C THR A 98 4.24 10.66 2.54
N ILE A 99 5.28 9.82 2.56
CA ILE A 99 6.03 9.43 1.37
C ILE A 99 6.01 7.91 1.26
N ALA A 100 5.46 7.37 0.18
CA ALA A 100 5.67 5.97 -0.18
C ALA A 100 7.02 5.82 -0.88
N ALA A 101 7.98 5.17 -0.22
CA ALA A 101 9.24 4.77 -0.83
C ALA A 101 9.09 3.34 -1.37
N VAL A 102 8.73 3.23 -2.65
CA VAL A 102 8.40 1.97 -3.31
C VAL A 102 9.69 1.28 -3.74
N ASN A 103 10.18 0.36 -2.91
CA ASN A 103 11.44 -0.36 -3.05
C ASN A 103 11.39 -1.61 -3.93
N GLY A 104 10.24 -1.94 -4.54
CA GLY A 104 10.05 -3.13 -5.36
C GLY A 104 8.59 -3.28 -5.78
N PHE A 105 8.01 -4.49 -5.66
CA PHE A 105 6.61 -4.73 -5.99
C PHE A 105 5.66 -3.88 -5.12
N ALA A 106 4.75 -3.15 -5.75
CA ALA A 106 3.60 -2.49 -5.13
C ALA A 106 2.35 -2.88 -5.92
N LEU A 107 1.72 -4.01 -5.55
CA LEU A 107 0.67 -4.64 -6.34
C LEU A 107 -0.65 -4.67 -5.57
N GLY A 108 -1.76 -4.48 -6.27
CA GLY A 108 -3.10 -4.52 -5.70
C GLY A 108 -3.22 -3.61 -4.48
N GLY A 109 -3.58 -4.16 -3.32
CA GLY A 109 -3.64 -3.42 -2.06
C GLY A 109 -2.33 -2.68 -1.69
N GLY A 110 -1.16 -3.17 -2.14
CA GLY A 110 0.12 -2.47 -1.99
C GLY A 110 0.21 -1.21 -2.85
N CYS A 111 -0.28 -1.28 -4.08
CA CYS A 111 -0.44 -0.11 -4.95
C CYS A 111 -1.46 0.88 -4.36
N GLU A 112 -2.59 0.38 -3.84
CA GLU A 112 -3.62 1.20 -3.19
C GLU A 112 -3.08 1.93 -1.96
N LEU A 113 -2.25 1.25 -1.15
CA LEU A 113 -1.55 1.84 -0.01
C LEU A 113 -0.52 2.89 -0.45
N ALA A 114 0.26 2.63 -1.50
CA ALA A 114 1.20 3.62 -2.03
C ALA A 114 0.47 4.86 -2.58
N MET A 115 -0.69 4.68 -3.22
CA MET A 115 -1.53 5.79 -3.70
C MET A 115 -2.17 6.62 -2.58
N SER A 116 -2.32 6.08 -1.38
CA SER A 116 -2.85 6.82 -0.23
C SER A 116 -1.83 7.74 0.44
N CYS A 117 -0.54 7.60 0.14
CA CYS A 117 0.48 8.56 0.55
C CYS A 117 0.45 9.82 -0.33
N ASP A 118 0.95 10.96 0.20
CA ASP A 118 1.01 12.23 -0.54
C ASP A 118 1.99 12.15 -1.71
N ILE A 119 3.18 11.60 -1.47
CA ILE A 119 4.26 11.50 -2.45
C ILE A 119 4.65 10.03 -2.66
N ARG A 120 4.96 9.67 -3.88
CA ARG A 120 5.49 8.33 -4.25
C ARG A 120 6.84 8.49 -4.91
N LEU A 121 7.85 7.82 -4.34
CA LEU A 121 9.17 7.63 -4.91
C LEU A 121 9.34 6.15 -5.20
N ALA A 122 9.81 5.81 -6.39
CA ALA A 122 9.96 4.44 -6.80
C ALA A 122 11.42 4.16 -7.20
N SER A 123 11.92 3.02 -6.76
CA SER A 123 13.21 2.50 -7.23
C SER A 123 13.13 2.04 -8.69
N ASP A 124 14.25 1.96 -9.38
CA ASP A 124 14.31 1.56 -10.79
C ASP A 124 13.74 0.14 -11.05
N ASN A 125 13.74 -0.74 -10.05
CA ASN A 125 13.18 -2.08 -10.10
C ASN A 125 11.74 -2.18 -9.63
N ALA A 126 11.11 -1.06 -9.27
CA ALA A 126 9.73 -1.06 -8.78
C ALA A 126 8.74 -1.49 -9.87
N LYS A 127 7.78 -2.32 -9.49
CA LYS A 127 6.64 -2.71 -10.32
C LYS A 127 5.35 -2.35 -9.60
N ILE A 128 4.59 -1.44 -10.20
CA ILE A 128 3.37 -0.89 -9.62
C ILE A 128 2.19 -1.31 -10.51
N GLY A 129 1.14 -1.88 -9.95
CA GLY A 129 0.00 -2.33 -10.74
C GLY A 129 -1.21 -2.75 -9.91
N GLN A 130 -2.33 -3.00 -10.62
CA GLN A 130 -3.62 -3.45 -10.06
C GLN A 130 -3.98 -4.81 -10.69
N PRO A 131 -3.38 -5.94 -10.22
CA PRO A 131 -3.53 -7.25 -10.83
C PRO A 131 -4.81 -7.99 -10.42
N GLU A 132 -5.74 -7.33 -9.74
CA GLU A 132 -6.95 -7.94 -9.17
C GLU A 132 -7.80 -8.65 -10.21
N VAL A 133 -7.81 -8.16 -11.46
CA VAL A 133 -8.56 -8.78 -12.57
C VAL A 133 -8.11 -10.22 -12.83
N THR A 134 -6.86 -10.56 -12.56
CA THR A 134 -6.32 -11.93 -12.76
C THR A 134 -6.91 -12.96 -11.81
N ILE A 135 -7.45 -12.50 -10.68
CA ILE A 135 -8.13 -13.34 -9.68
C ILE A 135 -9.62 -13.05 -9.61
N GLY A 136 -10.17 -12.28 -10.58
CA GLY A 136 -11.61 -12.06 -10.73
C GLY A 136 -12.24 -11.14 -9.71
N ILE A 137 -11.45 -10.24 -9.08
CA ILE A 137 -11.96 -9.24 -8.13
C ILE A 137 -11.62 -7.81 -8.59
N PRO A 138 -12.36 -6.78 -8.15
CA PRO A 138 -11.96 -5.40 -8.37
C PRO A 138 -10.94 -4.94 -7.30
N PRO A 139 -10.17 -3.85 -7.56
CA PRO A 139 -9.41 -3.16 -6.52
C PRO A 139 -10.35 -2.72 -5.38
N GLY A 140 -10.10 -3.23 -4.16
CA GLY A 140 -11.05 -3.15 -3.04
C GLY A 140 -10.70 -2.11 -1.96
N TRP A 141 -9.46 -1.59 -1.94
CA TRP A 141 -8.97 -0.70 -0.89
C TRP A 141 -8.88 0.77 -1.32
N GLY A 142 -9.65 1.13 -2.34
CA GLY A 142 -9.80 2.49 -2.86
C GLY A 142 -9.08 2.77 -4.17
N GLY A 143 -8.47 1.75 -4.79
CA GLY A 143 -7.76 1.89 -6.07
C GLY A 143 -8.66 2.41 -7.19
N THR A 144 -9.91 1.95 -7.26
CA THR A 144 -10.89 2.46 -8.24
C THR A 144 -11.12 3.96 -8.13
N GLN A 145 -10.90 4.56 -6.95
CA GLN A 145 -11.11 5.97 -6.70
C GLN A 145 -9.81 6.78 -6.82
N ARG A 146 -8.71 6.28 -6.23
CA ARG A 146 -7.43 7.02 -6.22
C ARG A 146 -6.74 6.97 -7.57
N LEU A 147 -6.70 5.81 -8.21
CA LEU A 147 -5.99 5.65 -9.49
C LEU A 147 -6.51 6.62 -10.55
N MET A 148 -7.85 6.71 -10.72
CA MET A 148 -8.41 7.62 -11.73
C MET A 148 -8.16 9.09 -11.45
N ARG A 149 -7.99 9.48 -10.17
CA ARG A 149 -7.64 10.87 -9.81
C ARG A 149 -6.16 11.18 -10.09
N ILE A 150 -5.30 10.15 -10.05
CA ILE A 150 -3.85 10.30 -10.27
C ILE A 150 -3.53 10.29 -11.77
N VAL A 151 -4.07 9.31 -12.53
CA VAL A 151 -3.67 9.06 -13.94
C VAL A 151 -4.75 9.40 -14.97
N GLY A 152 -5.91 9.84 -14.53
CA GLY A 152 -7.08 10.06 -15.39
C GLY A 152 -7.86 8.78 -15.67
N ILE A 153 -9.16 8.92 -16.01
CA ILE A 153 -10.10 7.79 -16.09
C ILE A 153 -9.75 6.77 -17.18
N ALA A 154 -9.28 7.24 -18.34
CA ALA A 154 -8.94 6.35 -19.45
C ALA A 154 -7.77 5.44 -19.10
N LYS A 155 -6.70 6.02 -18.54
CA LYS A 155 -5.51 5.24 -18.13
C LYS A 155 -5.80 4.33 -16.94
N ALA A 156 -6.63 4.79 -15.99
CA ALA A 156 -7.05 3.96 -14.87
C ALA A 156 -7.82 2.73 -15.35
N LYS A 157 -8.75 2.87 -16.29
CA LYS A 157 -9.48 1.74 -16.90
C LYS A 157 -8.53 0.76 -17.60
N GLU A 158 -7.59 1.26 -18.40
CA GLU A 158 -6.58 0.42 -19.04
C GLU A 158 -5.83 -0.41 -18.00
N LEU A 159 -5.27 0.23 -16.96
CA LEU A 159 -4.49 -0.45 -15.92
C LEU A 159 -5.30 -1.48 -15.13
N VAL A 160 -6.55 -1.17 -14.76
CA VAL A 160 -7.41 -2.08 -13.99
C VAL A 160 -7.89 -3.25 -14.84
N PHE A 161 -8.17 -3.06 -16.14
CA PHE A 161 -8.73 -4.11 -16.98
C PHE A 161 -7.66 -5.03 -17.60
N THR A 162 -6.42 -4.55 -17.73
CA THR A 162 -5.36 -5.29 -18.44
C THR A 162 -4.20 -5.70 -17.55
N GLU A 163 -4.17 -5.27 -16.26
CA GLU A 163 -3.06 -5.52 -15.32
C GLU A 163 -1.72 -4.90 -15.77
N ILE A 164 -1.63 -4.28 -16.93
CA ILE A 164 -0.38 -3.74 -17.46
C ILE A 164 0.03 -2.51 -16.63
N GLY A 165 0.74 -2.75 -15.52
CA GLY A 165 1.42 -1.74 -14.74
C GLY A 165 2.83 -1.51 -15.29
N ARG A 166 3.24 -0.25 -15.48
CA ARG A 166 4.61 0.07 -15.91
C ARG A 166 5.57 0.02 -14.72
N ALA A 167 6.71 -0.61 -14.94
CA ALA A 167 7.89 -0.45 -14.11
C ALA A 167 8.59 0.86 -14.48
N SER A 168 8.84 1.71 -13.48
CA SER A 168 9.69 2.90 -13.48
C SER A 168 9.19 4.19 -14.15
N CYS A 169 9.52 5.33 -13.52
CA CYS A 169 9.28 6.71 -14.02
C CYS A 169 10.02 7.07 -15.34
N ARG A 170 10.85 6.20 -15.86
CA ARG A 170 11.61 6.45 -17.11
C ARG A 170 10.80 6.24 -18.39
N GLU A 171 9.66 5.57 -18.34
CA GLU A 171 8.84 5.29 -19.54
C GLU A 171 7.66 6.25 -19.74
N SER A 172 7.57 7.34 -18.97
CA SER A 172 6.56 8.39 -19.13
C SER A 172 7.07 9.54 -20.02
N ARG A 173 7.66 9.22 -21.18
CA ARG A 173 7.88 10.19 -22.27
C ARG A 173 7.12 9.76 -23.51
#